data_f0f872de73df4bb0f97cbe99a3bc6271
#
_entry.id   f0f872de73df4bb0f97cbe99a3bc6271
#
_cell.length_a   1.000
_cell.length_b   1.000
_cell.length_c   1.000
_cell.angle_alpha   90.00
_cell.angle_beta   90.00
_cell.angle_gamma   90.00
#
_symmetry.space_group_name_H-M   'P 1'
#
loop_
_entity.id
_entity.type
_entity.pdbx_description
1 polymer ?
#
loop_
_entity_poly.entity_id
_entity_poly.type
_entity_poly.pdbx_seq_one_letter_code
_entity_poly.pdbx_strand_id
1 'polypeptide(L)'
;MSLRVALAAPHPAAIEAGRAAVTAGGNALDAALAAAAALAVVYPHQCSIGGDLIAVVRPAGGVPKAVLSIGAAPLSIDVGALRRMPMAGPLSVTVPGVVAGWAAVAELGARLSWADRLAPAIGLAAGGVPISAGLARAIHDRAEVIAADPGLSALLGGDTLVQPALAASLTAIARNWRTFYKGHLGHRLADGLARLGSPLTVADLAGHAAEVTEPLTATAHGARWYAAPPPSQGATFLAVVGAADLLTTARRAQLARDALLGDPRTGKVDVDGLLLRPDREPEPVAAGPRPTGDTVAVTAVDADGTAVTLIQSVFQSFGSGLLDPGTGIVLHNRGSMFSLDPAHPGRLAPGARPPHTLCPSIALTGDTVLALGCQGGRSQPWILAQVAADTLAGPDPAEVIGRPRWVIGSRDVGYDQYTLLLEPGLPPSLAATAAGLGLDVVTTEGPHDDAGHVQVARLSGGSLTAASDPRADGIAAVL
;
A
#
# COMPACT_ATOMS: atom_id res chain seq x y z
N MET A 1 -12.80 -2.58 -31.21
CA MET A 1 -12.71 -3.62 -30.16
C MET A 1 -12.40 -2.90 -28.84
N SER A 2 -13.10 -3.20 -27.75
CA SER A 2 -12.75 -2.69 -26.43
C SER A 2 -11.35 -3.20 -26.03
N LEU A 3 -10.56 -2.37 -25.36
CA LEU A 3 -9.24 -2.74 -24.87
C LEU A 3 -9.42 -3.81 -23.79
N ARG A 4 -8.68 -4.90 -23.88
CA ARG A 4 -8.69 -5.96 -22.85
C ARG A 4 -7.74 -5.59 -21.71
N VAL A 5 -8.16 -5.79 -20.47
CA VAL A 5 -7.40 -5.45 -19.29
C VAL A 5 -7.38 -6.64 -18.31
N ALA A 6 -6.19 -7.09 -17.91
CA ALA A 6 -6.00 -7.96 -16.77
C ALA A 6 -6.00 -7.10 -15.49
N LEU A 7 -6.86 -7.41 -14.53
CA LEU A 7 -7.04 -6.66 -13.28
C LEU A 7 -7.11 -7.62 -12.10
N ALA A 8 -6.37 -7.33 -11.02
CA ALA A 8 -6.46 -8.03 -9.75
C ALA A 8 -6.58 -7.05 -8.59
N ALA A 9 -7.45 -7.38 -7.61
CA ALA A 9 -7.70 -6.57 -6.43
C ALA A 9 -8.28 -7.43 -5.28
N PRO A 10 -8.12 -7.02 -4.00
CA PRO A 10 -8.47 -7.83 -2.84
C PRO A 10 -9.98 -7.85 -2.49
N HIS A 11 -10.86 -7.36 -3.37
CA HIS A 11 -12.32 -7.38 -3.14
C HIS A 11 -13.11 -7.41 -4.46
N PRO A 12 -14.21 -8.20 -4.58
CA PRO A 12 -14.99 -8.31 -5.81
C PRO A 12 -15.53 -6.97 -6.34
N ALA A 13 -16.01 -6.09 -5.46
CA ALA A 13 -16.53 -4.79 -5.86
C ALA A 13 -15.49 -3.92 -6.59
N ALA A 14 -14.20 -4.11 -6.31
CA ALA A 14 -13.12 -3.42 -7.02
C ALA A 14 -12.99 -3.90 -8.46
N ILE A 15 -13.16 -5.21 -8.70
CA ILE A 15 -13.15 -5.78 -10.06
C ILE A 15 -14.35 -5.30 -10.85
N GLU A 16 -15.54 -5.21 -10.24
CA GLU A 16 -16.72 -4.68 -10.92
C GLU A 16 -16.59 -3.18 -11.23
N ALA A 17 -15.99 -2.40 -10.35
CA ALA A 17 -15.65 -1.00 -10.63
C ALA A 17 -14.66 -0.87 -11.80
N GLY A 18 -13.62 -1.72 -11.84
CA GLY A 18 -12.70 -1.80 -12.97
C GLY A 18 -13.37 -2.22 -14.27
N ARG A 19 -14.29 -3.20 -14.21
CA ARG A 19 -15.11 -3.63 -15.36
C ARG A 19 -15.96 -2.49 -15.91
N ALA A 20 -16.59 -1.71 -15.05
CA ALA A 20 -17.35 -0.53 -15.46
C ALA A 20 -16.47 0.48 -16.19
N ALA A 21 -15.24 0.73 -15.68
CA ALA A 21 -14.29 1.63 -16.31
C ALA A 21 -13.85 1.13 -17.70
N VAL A 22 -13.52 -0.17 -17.85
CA VAL A 22 -13.14 -0.75 -19.15
C VAL A 22 -14.32 -0.70 -20.12
N THR A 23 -15.54 -0.99 -19.67
CA THR A 23 -16.76 -0.91 -20.48
C THR A 23 -17.01 0.52 -20.99
N ALA A 24 -16.66 1.53 -20.20
CA ALA A 24 -16.74 2.95 -20.57
C ALA A 24 -15.60 3.39 -21.52
N GLY A 25 -14.71 2.49 -21.95
CA GLY A 25 -13.59 2.79 -22.85
C GLY A 25 -12.29 3.16 -22.17
N GLY A 26 -12.20 2.95 -20.85
CA GLY A 26 -10.98 3.13 -20.06
C GLY A 26 -9.90 2.10 -20.37
N ASN A 27 -8.67 2.39 -19.96
CA ASN A 27 -7.51 1.52 -20.05
C ASN A 27 -7.15 0.91 -18.68
N ALA A 28 -5.96 0.28 -18.56
CA ALA A 28 -5.48 -0.32 -17.31
C ALA A 28 -5.43 0.69 -16.16
N LEU A 29 -5.08 1.95 -16.41
CA LEU A 29 -5.02 3.00 -15.37
C LEU A 29 -6.42 3.36 -14.88
N ASP A 30 -7.40 3.49 -15.77
CA ASP A 30 -8.80 3.77 -15.42
C ASP A 30 -9.40 2.63 -14.59
N ALA A 31 -9.15 1.38 -15.01
CA ALA A 31 -9.61 0.19 -14.29
C ALA A 31 -9.02 0.13 -12.87
N ALA A 32 -7.71 0.36 -12.73
CA ALA A 32 -7.05 0.35 -11.44
C ALA A 32 -7.51 1.49 -10.53
N LEU A 33 -7.72 2.70 -11.06
CA LEU A 33 -8.20 3.84 -10.29
C LEU A 33 -9.65 3.67 -9.82
N ALA A 34 -10.52 3.12 -10.68
CA ALA A 34 -11.90 2.80 -10.29
C ALA A 34 -11.93 1.70 -9.21
N ALA A 35 -11.10 0.67 -9.34
CA ALA A 35 -10.94 -0.38 -8.35
C ALA A 35 -10.42 0.17 -7.01
N ALA A 36 -9.39 1.03 -7.05
CA ALA A 36 -8.83 1.67 -5.87
C ALA A 36 -9.84 2.57 -5.14
N ALA A 37 -10.66 3.31 -5.88
CA ALA A 37 -11.73 4.12 -5.32
C ALA A 37 -12.83 3.26 -4.66
N ALA A 38 -13.22 2.15 -5.29
CA ALA A 38 -14.18 1.21 -4.72
C ALA A 38 -13.65 0.59 -3.41
N LEU A 39 -12.36 0.21 -3.38
CA LEU A 39 -11.70 -0.32 -2.17
C LEU A 39 -11.72 0.67 -1.01
N ALA A 40 -11.54 1.97 -1.27
CA ALA A 40 -11.62 2.98 -0.21
C ALA A 40 -13.02 3.06 0.44
N VAL A 41 -14.04 2.50 -0.19
CA VAL A 41 -15.41 2.38 0.35
C VAL A 41 -15.63 1.04 1.04
N VAL A 42 -15.30 -0.08 0.36
CA VAL A 42 -15.68 -1.43 0.82
C VAL A 42 -14.68 -2.05 1.79
N TYR A 43 -13.45 -1.49 1.86
CA TYR A 43 -12.32 -2.06 2.62
C TYR A 43 -11.68 -1.02 3.57
N PRO A 44 -12.49 -0.30 4.40
CA PRO A 44 -12.04 0.84 5.19
C PRO A 44 -11.01 0.50 6.27
N HIS A 45 -10.85 -0.79 6.61
CA HIS A 45 -9.80 -1.25 7.53
C HIS A 45 -8.42 -1.22 6.89
N GLN A 46 -8.29 -1.37 5.57
CA GLN A 46 -7.00 -1.43 4.88
C GLN A 46 -6.66 -0.16 4.11
N CYS A 47 -7.66 0.55 3.57
CA CYS A 47 -7.45 1.75 2.78
C CYS A 47 -8.59 2.76 2.89
N SER A 48 -8.27 4.03 2.63
CA SER A 48 -9.22 5.15 2.63
C SER A 48 -8.64 6.29 1.79
N ILE A 49 -9.47 7.23 1.36
CA ILE A 49 -8.98 8.51 0.81
C ILE A 49 -8.25 9.36 1.86
N GLY A 50 -8.30 8.98 3.13
CA GLY A 50 -7.51 9.54 4.24
C GLY A 50 -6.14 8.87 4.44
N GLY A 51 -5.70 8.04 3.50
CA GLY A 51 -4.43 7.31 3.49
C GLY A 51 -3.39 7.87 2.53
N ASP A 52 -2.32 7.06 2.29
CA ASP A 52 -1.26 7.34 1.32
C ASP A 52 -1.33 6.39 0.12
N LEU A 53 -0.66 6.79 -0.98
CA LEU A 53 -0.56 6.02 -2.20
C LEU A 53 0.87 6.05 -2.74
N ILE A 54 1.37 4.88 -3.15
CA ILE A 54 2.56 4.75 -3.99
C ILE A 54 2.20 3.85 -5.18
N ALA A 55 2.62 4.23 -6.38
CA ALA A 55 2.43 3.43 -7.57
C ALA A 55 3.68 3.37 -8.44
N VAL A 56 3.79 2.30 -9.23
CA VAL A 56 4.65 2.24 -10.42
C VAL A 56 3.74 2.10 -11.63
N VAL A 57 3.91 2.99 -12.59
CA VAL A 57 3.08 3.09 -13.80
C VAL A 57 3.96 2.99 -15.03
N ARG A 58 3.61 2.11 -15.96
CA ARG A 58 4.20 2.04 -17.30
C ARG A 58 3.17 2.48 -18.31
N PRO A 59 3.31 3.65 -18.96
CA PRO A 59 2.52 4.00 -20.15
C PRO A 59 2.76 3.00 -21.28
N ALA A 60 1.82 2.85 -22.21
CA ALA A 60 1.98 1.99 -23.39
C ALA A 60 3.28 2.30 -24.15
N GLY A 61 4.14 1.31 -24.32
CA GLY A 61 5.45 1.47 -24.98
C GLY A 61 6.45 2.39 -24.24
N GLY A 62 6.05 2.95 -23.10
CA GLY A 62 6.86 3.89 -22.33
C GLY A 62 7.76 3.25 -21.27
N VAL A 63 8.54 4.10 -20.60
CA VAL A 63 9.38 3.73 -19.45
C VAL A 63 8.56 3.89 -18.16
N PRO A 64 8.64 2.94 -17.22
CA PRO A 64 7.95 3.06 -15.96
C PRO A 64 8.33 4.32 -15.17
N LYS A 65 7.34 4.91 -14.48
CA LYS A 65 7.47 6.03 -13.55
C LYS A 65 6.98 5.61 -12.17
N ALA A 66 7.59 6.15 -11.13
CA ALA A 66 7.11 6.01 -9.76
C ALA A 66 6.27 7.23 -9.38
N VAL A 67 5.12 6.98 -8.75
CA VAL A 67 4.26 8.01 -8.14
C VAL A 67 4.36 7.86 -6.64
N LEU A 68 4.82 8.92 -5.95
CA LEU A 68 4.92 8.99 -4.50
C LEU A 68 3.93 10.04 -4.00
N SER A 69 2.82 9.61 -3.42
CA SER A 69 1.86 10.49 -2.77
C SER A 69 1.78 10.15 -1.30
N ILE A 70 2.81 10.59 -0.59
CA ILE A 70 3.07 10.32 0.82
C ILE A 70 2.93 11.64 1.57
N GLY A 71 2.03 11.68 2.53
CA GLY A 71 1.76 12.87 3.29
C GLY A 71 2.85 13.24 4.28
N ALA A 72 3.06 14.53 4.44
CA ALA A 72 4.02 15.08 5.39
C ALA A 72 3.44 15.19 6.81
N ALA A 73 4.32 15.17 7.81
CA ALA A 73 3.98 15.56 9.18
C ALA A 73 3.51 17.03 9.23
N PRO A 74 2.62 17.38 10.17
CA PRO A 74 2.18 18.76 10.34
C PRO A 74 3.35 19.72 10.53
N LEU A 75 3.27 20.91 9.93
CA LEU A 75 4.29 21.96 10.12
C LEU A 75 4.37 22.46 11.58
N SER A 76 3.27 22.32 12.31
CA SER A 76 3.15 22.75 13.72
C SER A 76 3.45 21.65 14.73
N ILE A 77 3.96 20.46 14.30
CA ILE A 77 4.24 19.34 15.21
C ILE A 77 5.33 19.71 16.23
N ASP A 78 5.02 19.57 17.51
CA ASP A 78 6.00 19.73 18.59
C ASP A 78 6.68 18.37 18.88
N VAL A 79 7.83 18.18 18.26
CA VAL A 79 8.63 16.95 18.42
C VAL A 79 9.12 16.79 19.88
N GLY A 80 9.42 17.90 20.57
CA GLY A 80 9.92 17.91 21.94
C GLY A 80 8.91 17.44 22.98
N ALA A 81 7.62 17.57 22.67
CA ALA A 81 6.56 17.07 23.53
C ALA A 81 6.37 15.54 23.49
N LEU A 82 6.92 14.86 22.47
CA LEU A 82 6.73 13.43 22.27
C LEU A 82 7.82 12.61 23.00
N ARG A 83 7.40 11.66 23.84
CA ARG A 83 8.28 10.68 24.48
C ARG A 83 8.43 9.38 23.69
N ARG A 84 7.44 9.09 22.84
CA ARG A 84 7.39 7.97 21.90
C ARG A 84 6.49 8.36 20.73
N MET A 85 6.69 7.72 19.58
CA MET A 85 5.76 7.88 18.46
C MET A 85 4.41 7.28 18.80
N PRO A 86 3.31 8.03 18.64
CA PRO A 86 1.97 7.50 18.83
C PRO A 86 1.66 6.46 17.76
N MET A 87 1.13 5.31 18.18
CA MET A 87 0.73 4.24 17.26
C MET A 87 -0.68 4.45 16.69
N ALA A 88 -1.50 5.27 17.35
CA ALA A 88 -2.86 5.61 16.97
C ALA A 88 -3.19 7.04 17.42
N GLY A 89 -4.39 7.52 17.09
CA GLY A 89 -4.86 8.84 17.45
C GLY A 89 -4.31 9.96 16.58
N PRO A 90 -4.66 11.22 16.90
CA PRO A 90 -4.51 12.37 16.00
C PRO A 90 -3.05 12.75 15.69
N LEU A 91 -2.10 12.46 16.60
CA LEU A 91 -0.68 12.76 16.38
C LEU A 91 0.04 11.74 15.48
N SER A 92 -0.61 10.62 15.14
CA SER A 92 -0.10 9.65 14.17
C SER A 92 -0.54 9.95 12.73
N VAL A 93 -1.45 10.92 12.54
CA VAL A 93 -1.97 11.29 11.22
C VAL A 93 -1.01 12.25 10.53
N THR A 94 -0.65 11.95 9.28
CA THR A 94 0.03 12.86 8.36
C THR A 94 -0.95 13.34 7.28
N VAL A 95 -0.56 14.24 6.40
CA VAL A 95 -1.44 14.72 5.32
C VAL A 95 -1.89 13.55 4.45
N PRO A 96 -3.20 13.33 4.20
CA PRO A 96 -3.66 12.27 3.32
C PRO A 96 -3.17 12.43 1.88
N GLY A 97 -2.56 11.38 1.30
CA GLY A 97 -1.96 11.43 -0.04
C GLY A 97 -2.78 10.80 -1.16
N VAL A 98 -3.74 9.91 -0.86
CA VAL A 98 -4.42 9.05 -1.87
C VAL A 98 -4.98 9.83 -3.05
N VAL A 99 -5.71 10.92 -2.82
CA VAL A 99 -6.42 11.65 -3.89
C VAL A 99 -5.45 12.32 -4.87
N ALA A 100 -4.34 12.91 -4.38
CA ALA A 100 -3.29 13.45 -5.24
C ALA A 100 -2.54 12.34 -5.99
N GLY A 101 -2.36 11.17 -5.36
CA GLY A 101 -1.79 10.00 -5.99
C GLY A 101 -2.66 9.47 -7.15
N TRP A 102 -3.97 9.39 -6.96
CA TRP A 102 -4.89 9.05 -8.06
C TRP A 102 -4.78 10.04 -9.22
N ALA A 103 -4.66 11.35 -8.92
CA ALA A 103 -4.50 12.37 -9.94
C ALA A 103 -3.21 12.17 -10.73
N ALA A 104 -2.09 11.97 -10.05
CA ALA A 104 -0.79 11.77 -10.70
C ALA A 104 -0.76 10.48 -11.55
N VAL A 105 -1.37 9.37 -11.08
CA VAL A 105 -1.53 8.16 -11.90
C VAL A 105 -2.39 8.43 -13.13
N ALA A 106 -3.49 9.18 -12.98
CA ALA A 106 -4.38 9.50 -14.11
C ALA A 106 -3.69 10.35 -15.17
N GLU A 107 -2.85 11.31 -14.78
CA GLU A 107 -2.09 12.17 -15.70
C GLU A 107 -1.04 11.39 -16.52
N LEU A 108 -0.69 10.16 -16.13
CA LEU A 108 0.21 9.29 -16.89
C LEU A 108 -0.48 8.51 -18.02
N GLY A 109 -1.74 8.82 -18.35
CA GLY A 109 -2.41 8.31 -19.55
C GLY A 109 -3.77 7.65 -19.33
N ALA A 110 -4.45 7.88 -18.22
CA ALA A 110 -5.84 7.47 -18.06
C ALA A 110 -6.76 8.23 -19.04
N ARG A 111 -7.83 7.58 -19.49
CA ARG A 111 -8.69 8.06 -20.60
C ARG A 111 -10.03 8.64 -20.13
N LEU A 112 -10.54 8.15 -19.00
CA LEU A 112 -11.87 8.53 -18.50
C LEU A 112 -11.83 9.82 -17.69
N SER A 113 -13.00 10.43 -17.54
CA SER A 113 -13.19 11.54 -16.61
C SER A 113 -13.10 11.07 -15.15
N TRP A 114 -12.89 12.00 -14.22
CA TRP A 114 -12.97 11.73 -12.79
C TRP A 114 -14.35 11.20 -12.38
N ALA A 115 -15.42 11.74 -12.98
CA ALA A 115 -16.78 11.32 -12.71
C ALA A 115 -16.98 9.84 -13.07
N ASP A 116 -16.54 9.41 -14.25
CA ASP A 116 -16.71 8.04 -14.72
C ASP A 116 -15.93 7.05 -13.83
N ARG A 117 -14.68 7.39 -13.46
CA ARG A 117 -13.85 6.55 -12.58
C ARG A 117 -14.42 6.40 -11.16
N LEU A 118 -15.01 7.47 -10.60
CA LEU A 118 -15.51 7.45 -9.23
C LEU A 118 -16.98 7.05 -9.11
N ALA A 119 -17.74 7.01 -10.21
CA ALA A 119 -19.17 6.68 -10.17
C ALA A 119 -19.47 5.34 -9.44
N PRO A 120 -18.73 4.24 -9.66
CA PRO A 120 -18.97 3.00 -8.93
C PRO A 120 -18.77 3.16 -7.41
N ALA A 121 -17.67 3.81 -7.00
CA ALA A 121 -17.37 4.04 -5.59
C ALA A 121 -18.42 4.93 -4.90
N ILE A 122 -18.89 5.98 -5.58
CA ILE A 122 -19.97 6.85 -5.09
C ILE A 122 -21.25 6.04 -4.91
N GLY A 123 -21.59 5.19 -5.88
CA GLY A 123 -22.76 4.31 -5.81
C GLY A 123 -22.71 3.34 -4.63
N LEU A 124 -21.55 2.70 -4.42
CA LEU A 124 -21.31 1.79 -3.29
C LEU A 124 -21.43 2.51 -1.94
N ALA A 125 -20.84 3.70 -1.82
CA ALA A 125 -20.88 4.47 -0.57
C ALA A 125 -22.28 4.98 -0.22
N ALA A 126 -23.06 5.39 -1.23
CA ALA A 126 -24.42 5.89 -1.04
C ALA A 126 -25.45 4.76 -0.84
N GLY A 127 -25.34 3.69 -1.64
CA GLY A 127 -26.30 2.56 -1.63
C GLY A 127 -26.02 1.54 -0.52
N GLY A 128 -24.82 1.52 0.02
CA GLY A 128 -24.38 0.54 1.01
C GLY A 128 -23.88 -0.77 0.39
N VAL A 129 -23.00 -1.43 1.11
CA VAL A 129 -22.42 -2.73 0.74
C VAL A 129 -22.38 -3.66 1.96
N PRO A 130 -22.59 -4.97 1.78
CA PRO A 130 -22.40 -5.94 2.86
C PRO A 130 -20.96 -5.92 3.38
N ILE A 131 -20.79 -6.16 4.68
CA ILE A 131 -19.47 -6.35 5.28
C ILE A 131 -18.86 -7.66 4.76
N SER A 132 -17.65 -7.59 4.19
CA SER A 132 -16.92 -8.77 3.71
C SER A 132 -16.35 -9.59 4.87
N ALA A 133 -15.94 -10.83 4.59
CA ALA A 133 -15.36 -11.71 5.61
C ALA A 133 -14.06 -11.12 6.20
N GLY A 134 -13.18 -10.53 5.37
CA GLY A 134 -11.96 -9.88 5.81
C GLY A 134 -12.23 -8.65 6.70
N LEU A 135 -13.20 -7.82 6.31
CA LEU A 135 -13.60 -6.68 7.13
C LEU A 135 -14.24 -7.13 8.46
N ALA A 136 -15.04 -8.20 8.46
CA ALA A 136 -15.66 -8.74 9.69
C ALA A 136 -14.59 -9.24 10.68
N ARG A 137 -13.55 -9.93 10.20
CA ARG A 137 -12.38 -10.30 11.03
C ARG A 137 -11.71 -9.07 11.62
N ALA A 138 -11.41 -8.07 10.79
CA ALA A 138 -10.76 -6.83 11.24
C ALA A 138 -11.61 -6.07 12.29
N ILE A 139 -12.94 -6.05 12.15
CA ILE A 139 -13.86 -5.47 13.15
C ILE A 139 -13.73 -6.20 14.48
N HIS A 140 -13.70 -7.54 14.45
CA HIS A 140 -13.53 -8.35 15.65
C HIS A 140 -12.19 -8.07 16.33
N ASP A 141 -11.07 -8.11 15.57
CA ASP A 141 -9.71 -7.98 16.07
C ASP A 141 -9.41 -6.57 16.60
N ARG A 142 -10.11 -5.55 16.10
CA ARG A 142 -9.92 -4.13 16.44
C ARG A 142 -11.12 -3.54 17.20
N ALA A 143 -11.93 -4.36 17.85
CA ALA A 143 -13.14 -3.94 18.54
C ALA A 143 -12.92 -2.80 19.54
N GLU A 144 -11.82 -2.82 20.30
CA GLU A 144 -11.48 -1.75 21.25
C GLU A 144 -11.18 -0.42 20.56
N VAL A 145 -10.44 -0.45 19.43
CA VAL A 145 -10.12 0.74 18.62
C VAL A 145 -11.39 1.35 18.04
N ILE A 146 -12.29 0.50 17.54
CA ILE A 146 -13.57 0.90 16.97
C ILE A 146 -14.47 1.52 18.04
N ALA A 147 -14.55 0.89 19.22
CA ALA A 147 -15.35 1.37 20.34
C ALA A 147 -14.87 2.73 20.89
N ALA A 148 -13.60 3.05 20.72
CA ALA A 148 -13.03 4.31 21.19
C ALA A 148 -13.39 5.52 20.29
N ASP A 149 -13.81 5.29 19.02
CA ASP A 149 -14.19 6.35 18.10
C ASP A 149 -15.69 6.26 17.74
N PRO A 150 -16.50 7.28 18.05
CA PRO A 150 -17.94 7.26 17.77
C PRO A 150 -18.27 7.16 16.27
N GLY A 151 -17.41 7.71 15.40
CA GLY A 151 -17.58 7.65 13.95
C GLY A 151 -17.39 6.25 13.40
N LEU A 152 -16.32 5.56 13.81
CA LEU A 152 -16.08 4.15 13.46
C LEU A 152 -17.14 3.24 14.05
N SER A 153 -17.54 3.43 15.32
CA SER A 153 -18.61 2.65 15.95
C SER A 153 -19.94 2.77 15.19
N ALA A 154 -20.29 3.99 14.76
CA ALA A 154 -21.52 4.22 13.99
C ALA A 154 -21.44 3.60 12.59
N LEU A 155 -20.27 3.65 11.93
CA LEU A 155 -20.06 3.09 10.59
C LEU A 155 -20.12 1.56 10.59
N LEU A 156 -19.53 0.92 11.60
CA LEU A 156 -19.26 -0.53 11.65
C LEU A 156 -20.24 -1.30 12.55
N GLY A 157 -21.26 -0.63 13.09
CA GLY A 157 -22.21 -1.23 14.03
C GLY A 157 -23.32 -2.08 13.39
N GLY A 158 -23.34 -2.23 12.07
CA GLY A 158 -24.34 -3.03 11.33
C GLY A 158 -23.68 -4.02 10.37
N ASP A 159 -24.51 -4.74 9.59
CA ASP A 159 -24.03 -5.71 8.59
C ASP A 159 -23.78 -5.09 7.21
N THR A 160 -24.02 -3.80 7.07
CA THR A 160 -23.91 -3.06 5.82
C THR A 160 -23.20 -1.73 6.04
N LEU A 161 -22.19 -1.45 5.23
CA LEU A 161 -21.50 -0.17 5.20
C LEU A 161 -22.30 0.84 4.39
N VAL A 162 -22.91 1.82 5.04
CA VAL A 162 -23.60 2.94 4.39
C VAL A 162 -22.84 4.23 4.74
N GLN A 163 -22.27 4.91 3.74
CA GLN A 163 -21.29 5.98 3.93
C GLN A 163 -21.69 7.28 3.19
N PRO A 164 -22.80 7.94 3.56
CA PRO A 164 -23.30 9.10 2.81
C PRO A 164 -22.33 10.30 2.84
N ALA A 165 -21.61 10.50 3.93
CA ALA A 165 -20.59 11.56 4.03
C ALA A 165 -19.41 11.29 3.10
N LEU A 166 -18.95 10.03 2.99
CA LEU A 166 -17.90 9.63 2.04
C LEU A 166 -18.41 9.75 0.60
N ALA A 167 -19.66 9.35 0.30
CA ALA A 167 -20.25 9.54 -1.02
C ALA A 167 -20.27 11.00 -1.45
N ALA A 168 -20.62 11.92 -0.54
CA ALA A 168 -20.57 13.35 -0.78
C ALA A 168 -19.12 13.86 -1.02
N SER A 169 -18.15 13.35 -0.26
CA SER A 169 -16.72 13.66 -0.43
C SER A 169 -16.19 13.17 -1.79
N LEU A 170 -16.49 11.92 -2.17
CA LEU A 170 -16.14 11.37 -3.48
C LEU A 170 -16.80 12.12 -4.63
N THR A 171 -18.08 12.56 -4.46
CA THR A 171 -18.79 13.38 -5.45
C THR A 171 -18.11 14.76 -5.64
N ALA A 172 -17.63 15.37 -4.56
CA ALA A 172 -16.88 16.62 -4.64
C ALA A 172 -15.55 16.43 -5.37
N ILE A 173 -14.82 15.33 -5.08
CA ILE A 173 -13.58 14.94 -5.76
C ILE A 173 -13.83 14.67 -7.24
N ALA A 174 -14.91 13.97 -7.60
CA ALA A 174 -15.28 13.69 -8.99
C ALA A 174 -15.48 14.95 -9.82
N ARG A 175 -15.97 16.04 -9.21
CA ARG A 175 -16.13 17.35 -9.86
C ARG A 175 -14.80 18.11 -9.98
N ASN A 176 -13.99 18.07 -8.93
CA ASN A 176 -12.67 18.70 -8.90
C ASN A 176 -11.85 18.09 -7.76
N TRP A 177 -10.90 17.20 -8.07
CA TRP A 177 -10.09 16.52 -7.06
C TRP A 177 -9.28 17.49 -6.17
N ARG A 178 -8.91 18.67 -6.70
CA ARG A 178 -8.15 19.68 -5.94
C ARG A 178 -8.92 20.24 -4.75
N THR A 179 -10.27 20.09 -4.72
CA THR A 179 -11.09 20.51 -3.57
C THR A 179 -10.72 19.77 -2.28
N PHE A 180 -10.13 18.57 -2.39
CA PHE A 180 -9.65 17.79 -1.24
C PHE A 180 -8.50 18.51 -0.50
N TYR A 181 -7.68 19.27 -1.20
CA TYR A 181 -6.51 19.95 -0.63
C TYR A 181 -6.68 21.48 -0.54
N LYS A 182 -7.25 22.10 -1.55
CA LYS A 182 -7.27 23.57 -1.73
C LYS A 182 -8.67 24.15 -1.86
N GLY A 183 -9.71 23.40 -1.49
CA GLY A 183 -11.10 23.84 -1.64
C GLY A 183 -11.95 23.49 -0.44
N HIS A 184 -13.27 23.54 -0.65
CA HIS A 184 -14.26 23.36 0.41
C HIS A 184 -14.11 22.04 1.17
N LEU A 185 -13.79 20.93 0.47
CA LEU A 185 -13.59 19.64 1.14
C LEU A 185 -12.35 19.66 2.03
N GLY A 186 -11.25 20.29 1.59
CA GLY A 186 -10.04 20.45 2.40
C GLY A 186 -10.26 21.25 3.66
N HIS A 187 -11.03 22.34 3.59
CA HIS A 187 -11.42 23.10 4.79
C HIS A 187 -12.26 22.25 5.76
N ARG A 188 -13.28 21.55 5.27
CA ARG A 188 -14.09 20.64 6.11
C ARG A 188 -13.26 19.57 6.77
N LEU A 189 -12.33 18.96 6.03
CA LEU A 189 -11.42 17.94 6.57
C LEU A 189 -10.49 18.52 7.63
N ALA A 190 -9.90 19.70 7.40
CA ALA A 190 -9.06 20.38 8.40
C ALA A 190 -9.83 20.72 9.68
N ASP A 191 -11.07 21.20 9.55
CA ASP A 191 -11.95 21.45 10.70
C ASP A 191 -12.28 20.16 11.45
N GLY A 192 -12.49 19.05 10.72
CA GLY A 192 -12.69 17.72 11.28
C GLY A 192 -11.47 17.22 12.04
N LEU A 193 -10.29 17.31 11.43
CA LEU A 193 -9.01 16.96 12.02
C LEU A 193 -8.73 17.76 13.31
N ALA A 194 -9.01 19.06 13.31
CA ALA A 194 -8.86 19.91 14.50
C ALA A 194 -9.78 19.46 15.64
N ARG A 195 -11.04 19.13 15.34
CA ARG A 195 -11.98 18.57 16.35
C ARG A 195 -11.52 17.23 16.92
N LEU A 196 -10.84 16.41 16.10
CA LEU A 196 -10.23 15.13 16.51
C LEU A 196 -8.90 15.31 17.25
N GLY A 197 -8.40 16.55 17.37
CA GLY A 197 -7.14 16.88 18.07
C GLY A 197 -5.88 16.74 17.21
N SER A 198 -6.00 16.64 15.90
CA SER A 198 -4.85 16.64 14.98
C SER A 198 -4.29 18.04 14.80
N PRO A 199 -2.98 18.24 14.78
CA PRO A 199 -2.35 19.52 14.51
C PRO A 199 -2.30 19.89 13.02
N LEU A 200 -2.81 19.04 12.11
CA LEU A 200 -2.88 19.31 10.68
C LEU A 200 -3.82 20.48 10.39
N THR A 201 -3.37 21.39 9.54
CA THR A 201 -4.08 22.62 9.14
C THR A 201 -4.45 22.58 7.66
N VAL A 202 -5.28 23.56 7.24
CA VAL A 202 -5.57 23.80 5.81
C VAL A 202 -4.28 24.06 5.02
N ALA A 203 -3.28 24.72 5.62
CA ALA A 203 -2.00 24.99 4.97
C ALA A 203 -1.20 23.70 4.72
N ASP A 204 -1.21 22.75 5.66
CA ASP A 204 -0.57 21.44 5.48
C ASP A 204 -1.22 20.67 4.34
N LEU A 205 -2.56 20.63 4.30
CA LEU A 205 -3.31 19.98 3.21
C LEU A 205 -2.98 20.66 1.87
N ALA A 206 -3.06 22.01 1.79
CA ALA A 206 -2.83 22.78 0.57
C ALA A 206 -1.39 22.67 0.04
N GLY A 207 -0.43 22.37 0.92
CA GLY A 207 0.97 22.15 0.58
C GLY A 207 1.26 20.77 -0.04
N HIS A 208 0.32 19.82 0.03
CA HIS A 208 0.56 18.48 -0.49
C HIS A 208 0.51 18.42 -2.01
N ALA A 209 1.46 17.68 -2.59
CA ALA A 209 1.50 17.30 -3.99
C ALA A 209 2.10 15.90 -4.14
N ALA A 210 1.55 15.10 -5.04
CA ALA A 210 2.18 13.85 -5.44
C ALA A 210 3.44 14.12 -6.27
N GLU A 211 4.46 13.31 -6.10
CA GLU A 211 5.70 13.36 -6.89
C GLU A 211 5.68 12.26 -7.94
N VAL A 212 6.00 12.61 -9.19
CA VAL A 212 6.27 11.66 -10.27
C VAL A 212 7.76 11.66 -10.52
N THR A 213 8.41 10.51 -10.38
CA THR A 213 9.88 10.40 -10.43
C THR A 213 10.32 9.11 -11.13
N GLU A 214 11.63 9.00 -11.37
CA GLU A 214 12.21 7.77 -11.90
C GLU A 214 12.20 6.68 -10.83
N PRO A 215 11.76 5.45 -11.15
CA PRO A 215 11.86 4.32 -10.24
C PRO A 215 13.31 3.84 -10.12
N LEU A 216 13.64 3.23 -8.98
CA LEU A 216 14.86 2.42 -8.87
C LEU A 216 14.74 1.15 -9.70
N THR A 217 15.89 0.60 -10.13
CA THR A 217 15.91 -0.61 -10.96
C THR A 217 16.96 -1.63 -10.50
N ALA A 218 16.63 -2.91 -10.72
CA ALA A 218 17.55 -4.04 -10.62
C ALA A 218 17.25 -5.05 -11.72
N THR A 219 18.25 -5.89 -12.08
CA THR A 219 18.05 -7.02 -12.99
C THR A 219 18.05 -8.31 -12.18
N ALA A 220 16.98 -9.09 -12.30
CA ALA A 220 16.84 -10.39 -11.66
C ALA A 220 15.91 -11.27 -12.48
N HIS A 221 16.14 -12.60 -12.48
CA HIS A 221 15.31 -13.59 -13.20
C HIS A 221 15.13 -13.28 -14.69
N GLY A 222 16.15 -12.69 -15.33
CA GLY A 222 16.11 -12.29 -16.75
C GLY A 222 15.23 -11.08 -17.08
N ALA A 223 14.72 -10.38 -16.05
CA ALA A 223 13.88 -9.19 -16.20
C ALA A 223 14.52 -7.97 -15.55
N ARG A 224 14.12 -6.80 -16.02
CA ARG A 224 14.37 -5.51 -15.37
C ARG A 224 13.19 -5.18 -14.46
N TRP A 225 13.46 -5.09 -13.18
CA TRP A 225 12.52 -4.73 -12.13
C TRP A 225 12.56 -3.26 -11.82
N TYR A 226 11.41 -2.68 -11.57
CA TYR A 226 11.21 -1.27 -11.25
C TYR A 226 10.44 -1.17 -9.93
N ALA A 227 10.91 -0.37 -9.00
CA ALA A 227 10.25 -0.12 -7.72
C ALA A 227 10.40 1.34 -7.30
N ALA A 228 9.50 1.82 -6.46
CA ALA A 228 9.49 3.21 -6.02
C ALA A 228 10.74 3.54 -5.15
N PRO A 229 11.35 4.73 -5.30
CA PRO A 229 12.49 5.14 -4.50
C PRO A 229 12.10 5.52 -3.05
N PRO A 230 13.07 5.79 -2.14
CA PRO A 230 12.78 6.30 -0.80
C PRO A 230 11.88 7.57 -0.83
N PRO A 231 11.02 7.71 0.18
CA PRO A 231 10.92 6.95 1.42
C PRO A 231 10.18 5.62 1.34
N SER A 232 9.85 5.10 0.14
CA SER A 232 9.33 3.74 -0.06
C SER A 232 10.42 2.69 0.18
N GLN A 233 9.99 1.48 0.57
CA GLN A 233 10.90 0.34 0.72
C GLN A 233 11.20 -0.41 -0.60
N GLY A 234 11.02 0.23 -1.76
CA GLY A 234 11.31 -0.38 -3.07
C GLY A 234 12.77 -0.80 -3.24
N ALA A 235 13.73 -0.03 -2.67
CA ALA A 235 15.14 -0.43 -2.65
C ALA A 235 15.35 -1.77 -1.92
N THR A 236 14.64 -2.00 -0.80
CA THR A 236 14.68 -3.25 -0.05
C THR A 236 14.21 -4.44 -0.91
N PHE A 237 13.15 -4.25 -1.70
CA PHE A 237 12.68 -5.27 -2.64
C PHE A 237 13.73 -5.57 -3.71
N LEU A 238 14.31 -4.54 -4.32
CA LEU A 238 15.32 -4.70 -5.37
C LEU A 238 16.61 -5.35 -4.85
N ALA A 239 16.91 -5.20 -3.56
CA ALA A 239 18.04 -5.89 -2.92
C ALA A 239 17.82 -7.41 -2.77
N VAL A 240 16.56 -7.85 -2.66
CA VAL A 240 16.24 -9.25 -2.35
C VAL A 240 15.67 -10.04 -3.53
N VAL A 241 15.11 -9.39 -4.56
CA VAL A 241 14.36 -10.05 -5.64
C VAL A 241 15.16 -11.07 -6.44
N GLY A 242 16.49 -10.97 -6.48
CA GLY A 242 17.37 -11.92 -7.17
C GLY A 242 18.27 -12.73 -6.24
N ALA A 243 18.00 -12.72 -4.94
CA ALA A 243 18.86 -13.35 -3.95
C ALA A 243 18.77 -14.89 -4.01
N ALA A 244 19.94 -15.56 -4.06
CA ALA A 244 20.01 -17.02 -4.02
C ALA A 244 19.64 -17.59 -2.63
N ASP A 245 20.09 -16.93 -1.55
CA ASP A 245 19.63 -17.17 -0.18
C ASP A 245 18.72 -16.00 0.24
N LEU A 246 17.41 -16.19 -0.06
CA LEU A 246 16.44 -15.12 0.14
C LEU A 246 16.24 -14.77 1.62
N LEU A 247 16.21 -15.76 2.53
CA LEU A 247 15.95 -15.52 3.95
C LEU A 247 17.08 -14.71 4.60
N THR A 248 18.33 -15.11 4.39
CA THR A 248 19.51 -14.39 4.90
C THR A 248 19.59 -12.98 4.31
N THR A 249 19.37 -12.85 3.00
CA THR A 249 19.41 -11.53 2.33
C THR A 249 18.26 -10.65 2.80
N ALA A 250 17.06 -11.18 3.00
CA ALA A 250 15.91 -10.45 3.53
C ALA A 250 16.18 -9.91 4.95
N ARG A 251 16.84 -10.72 5.81
CA ARG A 251 17.24 -10.27 7.14
C ARG A 251 18.23 -9.11 7.09
N ARG A 252 19.25 -9.18 6.23
CA ARG A 252 20.21 -8.09 6.01
C ARG A 252 19.51 -6.84 5.47
N ALA A 253 18.62 -7.00 4.47
CA ALA A 253 17.87 -5.91 3.88
C ALA A 253 16.88 -5.27 4.89
N GLN A 254 16.31 -6.07 5.80
CA GLN A 254 15.50 -5.56 6.91
C GLN A 254 16.33 -4.62 7.82
N LEU A 255 17.52 -5.05 8.23
CA LEU A 255 18.40 -4.23 9.08
C LEU A 255 18.84 -2.94 8.37
N ALA A 256 19.23 -3.04 7.10
CA ALA A 256 19.60 -1.88 6.28
C ALA A 256 18.43 -0.89 6.14
N ARG A 257 17.23 -1.38 5.84
CA ARG A 257 16.03 -0.54 5.76
C ARG A 257 15.75 0.18 7.07
N ASP A 258 15.85 -0.54 8.18
CA ASP A 258 15.54 -0.01 9.50
C ASP A 258 16.53 1.08 9.95
N ALA A 259 17.78 1.00 9.48
CA ALA A 259 18.81 1.98 9.76
C ALA A 259 18.83 3.18 8.78
N LEU A 260 18.50 2.96 7.50
CA LEU A 260 18.85 3.89 6.42
C LEU A 260 17.64 4.51 5.73
N LEU A 261 16.41 3.96 5.89
CA LEU A 261 15.25 4.47 5.16
C LEU A 261 14.75 5.78 5.76
N GLY A 262 14.63 6.80 4.92
CA GLY A 262 14.12 8.12 5.29
C GLY A 262 13.66 8.95 4.10
N ASP A 263 13.29 10.21 4.36
CA ASP A 263 12.83 11.15 3.33
C ASP A 263 14.02 11.90 2.69
N PRO A 264 14.28 11.71 1.38
CA PRO A 264 15.36 12.42 0.70
C PRO A 264 15.24 13.94 0.74
N ARG A 265 14.05 14.49 1.02
CA ARG A 265 13.83 15.94 1.16
C ARG A 265 14.39 16.50 2.48
N THR A 266 14.58 15.67 3.49
CA THR A 266 15.06 16.08 4.82
C THR A 266 16.51 15.73 5.11
N GLY A 267 17.16 15.04 4.18
CA GLY A 267 18.58 14.66 4.31
C GLY A 267 18.98 13.60 3.29
N LYS A 268 20.27 13.31 3.22
CA LYS A 268 20.79 12.28 2.32
C LYS A 268 20.33 10.88 2.80
N VAL A 269 19.76 10.10 1.88
CA VAL A 269 19.44 8.69 2.08
C VAL A 269 20.50 7.84 1.36
N ASP A 270 21.08 6.87 2.06
CA ASP A 270 22.05 5.93 1.49
C ASP A 270 21.31 4.83 0.70
N VAL A 271 21.04 5.13 -0.57
CA VAL A 271 20.32 4.20 -1.47
C VAL A 271 21.16 2.96 -1.79
N ASP A 272 22.49 3.09 -1.91
CA ASP A 272 23.38 1.95 -2.15
C ASP A 272 23.41 1.00 -0.94
N GLY A 273 23.42 1.54 0.27
CA GLY A 273 23.26 0.77 1.50
C GLY A 273 21.90 0.04 1.56
N LEU A 274 20.80 0.70 1.17
CA LEU A 274 19.47 0.09 1.07
C LEU A 274 19.41 -1.03 0.01
N LEU A 275 20.17 -0.92 -1.07
CA LEU A 275 20.34 -1.93 -2.12
C LEU A 275 21.38 -3.01 -1.77
N LEU A 276 21.95 -2.95 -0.55
CA LEU A 276 23.05 -3.82 -0.12
C LEU A 276 24.30 -3.71 -1.04
N ARG A 277 24.60 -2.49 -1.55
CA ARG A 277 25.75 -2.16 -2.39
C ARG A 277 26.59 -1.06 -1.71
N PRO A 278 27.88 -1.20 -1.41
CA PRO A 278 28.68 -2.42 -1.38
C PRO A 278 28.17 -3.39 -0.32
N ASP A 279 28.64 -4.62 -0.38
CA ASP A 279 28.24 -5.66 0.56
C ASP A 279 28.86 -5.39 1.94
N ARG A 280 28.14 -4.69 2.79
CA ARG A 280 28.50 -4.42 4.18
C ARG A 280 27.34 -4.73 5.11
N GLU A 281 27.67 -5.20 6.31
CA GLU A 281 26.70 -5.47 7.34
C GLU A 281 26.13 -4.14 7.88
N PRO A 282 24.82 -3.91 7.82
CA PRO A 282 24.19 -2.77 8.47
C PRO A 282 24.23 -2.95 9.99
N GLU A 283 24.53 -1.87 10.70
CA GLU A 283 24.46 -1.92 12.17
C GLU A 283 23.00 -2.05 12.63
N PRO A 284 22.72 -2.92 13.62
CA PRO A 284 21.40 -3.01 14.21
C PRO A 284 21.01 -1.69 14.86
N VAL A 285 19.86 -1.14 14.47
CA VAL A 285 19.27 0.03 15.13
C VAL A 285 18.30 -0.46 16.20
N ALA A 286 18.31 0.18 17.36
CA ALA A 286 17.34 -0.10 18.42
C ALA A 286 15.91 0.04 17.85
N ALA A 287 15.23 -1.08 17.76
CA ALA A 287 13.90 -1.12 17.19
C ALA A 287 12.87 -0.71 18.24
N GLY A 288 12.26 0.44 18.04
CA GLY A 288 11.00 0.77 18.72
C GLY A 288 9.85 -0.16 18.28
N PRO A 289 8.70 -0.11 18.94
CA PRO A 289 7.51 -0.83 18.52
C PRO A 289 7.17 -0.42 17.08
N ARG A 290 7.10 -1.39 16.17
CA ARG A 290 6.91 -1.14 14.74
C ARG A 290 5.74 -1.98 14.24
N PRO A 291 4.61 -1.34 13.89
CA PRO A 291 3.43 -2.03 13.42
C PRO A 291 3.69 -2.70 12.07
N THR A 292 3.06 -3.82 11.84
CA THR A 292 2.77 -4.31 10.49
C THR A 292 1.64 -3.47 9.92
N GLY A 293 1.56 -3.35 8.61
CA GLY A 293 0.58 -2.48 7.96
C GLY A 293 -0.47 -3.27 7.21
N ASP A 294 -1.71 -2.82 7.30
CA ASP A 294 -2.79 -3.19 6.41
C ASP A 294 -2.79 -2.31 5.17
N THR A 295 -3.08 -2.92 4.01
CA THR A 295 -2.81 -2.29 2.73
C THR A 295 -3.62 -2.99 1.64
N VAL A 296 -4.01 -2.25 0.61
CA VAL A 296 -4.51 -2.85 -0.62
C VAL A 296 -3.56 -2.62 -1.78
N ALA A 297 -3.31 -3.65 -2.57
CA ALA A 297 -2.66 -3.56 -3.86
C ALA A 297 -3.70 -3.76 -4.96
N VAL A 298 -3.59 -2.97 -6.02
CA VAL A 298 -4.33 -3.14 -7.28
C VAL A 298 -3.30 -3.24 -8.39
N THR A 299 -3.39 -4.29 -9.19
CA THR A 299 -2.53 -4.46 -10.37
C THR A 299 -3.38 -4.53 -11.63
N ALA A 300 -2.98 -3.81 -12.66
CA ALA A 300 -3.63 -3.87 -13.97
C ALA A 300 -2.60 -3.80 -15.09
N VAL A 301 -2.86 -4.57 -16.16
CA VAL A 301 -2.10 -4.53 -17.43
C VAL A 301 -3.08 -4.66 -18.58
N ASP A 302 -2.97 -3.79 -19.59
CA ASP A 302 -3.79 -3.91 -20.80
C ASP A 302 -3.03 -4.51 -21.99
N ALA A 303 -3.78 -4.79 -23.06
CA ALA A 303 -3.24 -5.40 -24.28
C ALA A 303 -2.23 -4.49 -25.01
N ASP A 304 -2.25 -3.17 -24.76
CA ASP A 304 -1.28 -2.21 -25.32
C ASP A 304 0.01 -2.14 -24.45
N GLY A 305 0.04 -2.88 -23.33
CA GLY A 305 1.15 -2.92 -22.38
C GLY A 305 1.21 -1.71 -21.45
N THR A 306 0.13 -0.94 -21.31
CA THR A 306 -0.02 -0.03 -20.16
C THR A 306 -0.14 -0.88 -18.91
N ALA A 307 0.65 -0.57 -17.88
CA ALA A 307 0.64 -1.32 -16.65
C ALA A 307 0.68 -0.40 -15.43
N VAL A 308 0.06 -0.85 -14.35
CA VAL A 308 0.12 -0.18 -13.07
C VAL A 308 0.11 -1.19 -11.92
N THR A 309 0.99 -0.98 -10.97
CA THR A 309 0.87 -1.48 -9.60
C THR A 309 0.61 -0.28 -8.71
N LEU A 310 -0.60 -0.19 -8.17
CA LEU A 310 -1.04 0.86 -7.28
C LEU A 310 -1.25 0.26 -5.89
N ILE A 311 -0.61 0.83 -4.89
CA ILE A 311 -0.78 0.42 -3.50
C ILE A 311 -1.23 1.62 -2.69
N GLN A 312 -2.34 1.48 -1.96
CA GLN A 312 -2.86 2.49 -1.05
C GLN A 312 -3.16 1.90 0.33
N SER A 313 -3.06 2.72 1.38
CA SER A 313 -3.07 2.19 2.73
C SER A 313 -3.45 3.24 3.76
N VAL A 314 -4.15 2.82 4.82
CA VAL A 314 -4.27 3.57 6.08
C VAL A 314 -3.20 3.16 7.09
N PHE A 315 -2.31 2.26 6.73
CA PHE A 315 -1.18 1.67 7.43
C PHE A 315 -1.61 0.54 8.38
N GLN A 316 -2.02 0.77 9.61
CA GLN A 316 -2.62 -0.27 10.45
C GLN A 316 -4.12 -0.41 10.17
N SER A 317 -4.69 -1.53 10.57
CA SER A 317 -6.14 -1.77 10.44
C SER A 317 -6.94 -0.63 11.11
N PHE A 318 -7.79 0.03 10.33
CA PHE A 318 -8.49 1.29 10.64
C PHE A 318 -7.57 2.49 10.92
N GLY A 319 -6.31 2.44 10.53
CA GLY A 319 -5.37 3.55 10.58
C GLY A 319 -5.14 4.10 11.98
N SER A 320 -5.41 5.39 12.15
CA SER A 320 -5.29 6.08 13.44
C SER A 320 -6.39 5.73 14.43
N GLY A 321 -7.37 4.91 14.04
CA GLY A 321 -8.57 4.67 14.81
C GLY A 321 -9.54 5.86 14.82
N LEU A 322 -9.42 6.77 13.87
CA LEU A 322 -10.24 7.99 13.79
C LEU A 322 -10.96 8.08 12.44
N LEU A 323 -12.25 8.39 12.51
CA LEU A 323 -13.07 8.76 11.36
C LEU A 323 -13.58 10.19 11.54
N ASP A 324 -13.38 11.07 10.54
CA ASP A 324 -14.06 12.38 10.53
C ASP A 324 -15.51 12.23 10.06
N PRO A 325 -16.52 12.39 10.94
CA PRO A 325 -17.93 12.19 10.56
C PRO A 325 -18.40 13.20 9.50
N GLY A 326 -17.77 14.36 9.46
CA GLY A 326 -18.13 15.44 8.53
C GLY A 326 -17.84 15.09 7.07
N THR A 327 -16.76 14.34 6.82
CA THR A 327 -16.34 13.94 5.47
C THR A 327 -16.48 12.45 5.22
N GLY A 328 -16.68 11.63 6.26
CA GLY A 328 -16.72 10.15 6.19
C GLY A 328 -15.36 9.52 5.97
N ILE A 329 -14.27 10.22 6.26
CA ILE A 329 -12.90 9.79 5.96
C ILE A 329 -12.27 9.10 7.17
N VAL A 330 -11.86 7.84 7.01
CA VAL A 330 -10.97 7.14 7.94
C VAL A 330 -9.55 7.63 7.73
N LEU A 331 -8.86 7.99 8.80
CA LEU A 331 -7.54 8.62 8.77
C LEU A 331 -6.43 7.60 9.07
N HIS A 332 -5.38 7.62 8.28
CA HIS A 332 -4.22 6.74 8.46
C HIS A 332 -3.37 7.09 9.70
N ASN A 333 -2.52 6.17 10.12
CA ASN A 333 -1.56 6.38 11.20
C ASN A 333 -0.10 6.31 10.73
N ARG A 334 0.18 6.74 9.49
CA ARG A 334 1.51 6.63 8.88
C ARG A 334 2.61 7.36 9.66
N GLY A 335 2.28 8.42 10.39
CA GLY A 335 3.21 9.15 11.25
C GLY A 335 3.87 8.28 12.33
N SER A 336 3.24 7.17 12.74
CA SER A 336 3.82 6.22 13.69
C SER A 336 5.15 5.59 13.21
N MET A 337 5.47 5.71 11.91
CA MET A 337 6.72 5.20 11.33
C MET A 337 7.92 6.13 11.50
N PHE A 338 7.73 7.36 11.93
CA PHE A 338 8.86 8.25 12.22
C PHE A 338 9.72 7.73 13.38
N SER A 339 11.00 8.06 13.34
CA SER A 339 11.92 7.94 14.47
C SER A 339 11.92 9.24 15.28
N LEU A 340 12.03 9.17 16.60
CA LEU A 340 12.32 10.35 17.44
C LEU A 340 13.82 10.59 17.61
N ASP A 341 14.68 9.69 17.12
CA ASP A 341 16.11 9.90 17.07
C ASP A 341 16.44 10.96 16.01
N PRO A 342 17.01 12.12 16.38
CA PRO A 342 17.33 13.20 15.44
C PRO A 342 18.40 12.82 14.43
N ALA A 343 19.20 11.78 14.69
CA ALA A 343 20.22 11.27 13.78
C ALA A 343 19.64 10.33 12.72
N HIS A 344 18.46 9.76 12.94
CA HIS A 344 17.85 8.80 12.02
C HIS A 344 17.35 9.48 10.73
N PRO A 345 17.60 8.92 9.52
CA PRO A 345 17.13 9.51 8.26
C PRO A 345 15.60 9.59 8.18
N GLY A 346 14.87 8.72 8.87
CA GLY A 346 13.40 8.74 8.99
C GLY A 346 12.90 9.48 10.23
N ARG A 347 13.65 10.48 10.74
CA ARG A 347 13.26 11.26 11.93
C ARG A 347 12.01 12.09 11.71
N LEU A 348 11.24 12.27 12.78
CA LEU A 348 10.12 13.22 12.79
C LEU A 348 10.67 14.65 12.72
N ALA A 349 10.19 15.41 11.76
CA ALA A 349 10.40 16.84 11.65
C ALA A 349 9.18 17.50 10.99
N PRO A 350 8.91 18.79 11.23
CA PRO A 350 7.86 19.53 10.52
C PRO A 350 8.01 19.39 9.00
N GLY A 351 6.94 18.97 8.32
CA GLY A 351 6.93 18.80 6.88
C GLY A 351 7.70 17.58 6.32
N ALA A 352 8.31 16.75 7.17
CA ALA A 352 8.96 15.50 6.76
C ALA A 352 7.93 14.42 6.36
N ARG A 353 8.32 13.55 5.42
CA ARG A 353 7.53 12.35 5.09
C ARG A 353 8.06 11.14 5.88
N PRO A 354 7.19 10.29 6.41
CA PRO A 354 7.61 9.10 7.13
C PRO A 354 8.19 8.04 6.19
N PRO A 355 9.08 7.15 6.68
CA PRO A 355 9.42 5.91 6.00
C PRO A 355 8.16 5.13 5.64
N HIS A 356 8.12 4.57 4.42
CA HIS A 356 6.89 3.99 3.88
C HIS A 356 7.03 2.50 3.52
N THR A 357 5.99 1.73 3.82
CA THR A 357 5.97 0.28 3.63
C THR A 357 5.41 -0.17 2.27
N LEU A 358 4.80 0.72 1.49
CA LEU A 358 4.25 0.37 0.19
C LEU A 358 5.38 0.11 -0.83
N CYS A 359 5.30 -1.03 -1.51
CA CYS A 359 6.34 -1.54 -2.41
C CYS A 359 5.76 -1.99 -3.76
N PRO A 360 5.15 -1.07 -4.55
CA PRO A 360 4.70 -1.42 -5.89
C PRO A 360 5.88 -1.77 -6.79
N SER A 361 5.73 -2.78 -7.64
CA SER A 361 6.76 -3.18 -8.59
C SER A 361 6.18 -3.53 -9.97
N ILE A 362 6.99 -3.30 -11.01
CA ILE A 362 6.76 -3.75 -12.38
C ILE A 362 8.03 -4.45 -12.86
N ALA A 363 7.88 -5.55 -13.59
CA ALA A 363 8.98 -6.20 -14.29
C ALA A 363 8.75 -6.19 -15.80
N LEU A 364 9.83 -5.99 -16.56
CA LEU A 364 9.85 -6.00 -18.02
C LEU A 364 10.91 -6.98 -18.52
N THR A 365 10.52 -7.89 -19.42
CA THR A 365 11.46 -8.78 -20.13
C THR A 365 10.86 -9.22 -21.47
N GLY A 366 11.58 -9.01 -22.57
CA GLY A 366 11.07 -9.29 -23.92
C GLY A 366 9.71 -8.63 -24.16
N ASP A 367 8.70 -9.44 -24.41
CA ASP A 367 7.29 -9.04 -24.61
C ASP A 367 6.44 -9.17 -23.33
N THR A 368 7.07 -9.47 -22.19
CA THR A 368 6.38 -9.64 -20.91
C THR A 368 6.38 -8.36 -20.10
N VAL A 369 5.19 -7.96 -19.66
CA VAL A 369 4.94 -6.90 -18.68
C VAL A 369 4.23 -7.51 -17.48
N LEU A 370 4.85 -7.44 -16.30
CA LEU A 370 4.32 -7.95 -15.05
C LEU A 370 4.11 -6.79 -14.07
N ALA A 371 2.89 -6.60 -13.60
CA ALA A 371 2.55 -5.75 -12.47
C ALA A 371 2.37 -6.63 -11.23
N LEU A 372 3.11 -6.33 -10.15
CA LEU A 372 3.18 -7.14 -8.93
C LEU A 372 3.16 -6.25 -7.70
N GLY A 373 2.21 -6.50 -6.78
CA GLY A 373 2.06 -5.79 -5.52
C GLY A 373 1.37 -6.64 -4.46
N CYS A 374 1.50 -6.28 -3.20
CA CYS A 374 0.84 -7.01 -2.11
C CYS A 374 0.49 -6.13 -0.91
N GLN A 375 -0.47 -6.59 -0.11
CA GLN A 375 -0.55 -6.29 1.32
C GLN A 375 0.58 -7.04 2.03
N GLY A 376 1.02 -6.60 3.19
CA GLY A 376 2.04 -7.27 3.99
C GLY A 376 2.97 -6.29 4.72
N GLY A 377 2.60 -5.02 4.77
CA GLY A 377 3.31 -3.99 5.54
C GLY A 377 4.82 -3.98 5.27
N ARG A 378 5.60 -4.13 6.33
CA ARG A 378 7.07 -4.17 6.27
C ARG A 378 7.62 -5.40 5.55
N SER A 379 6.81 -6.46 5.41
CA SER A 379 7.20 -7.73 4.80
C SER A 379 6.99 -7.78 3.28
N GLN A 380 6.36 -6.77 2.66
CA GLN A 380 6.12 -6.72 1.22
C GLN A 380 7.37 -7.08 0.37
N PRO A 381 8.60 -6.61 0.67
CA PRO A 381 9.75 -6.91 -0.17
C PRO A 381 10.03 -8.41 -0.34
N TRP A 382 10.02 -9.18 0.73
CA TRP A 382 10.31 -10.62 0.66
C TRP A 382 9.08 -11.47 0.34
N ILE A 383 7.86 -10.98 0.62
CA ILE A 383 6.64 -11.61 0.08
C ILE A 383 6.68 -11.58 -1.44
N LEU A 384 6.93 -10.41 -2.04
CA LEU A 384 7.02 -10.26 -3.49
C LEU A 384 8.20 -11.03 -4.09
N ALA A 385 9.36 -11.04 -3.43
CA ALA A 385 10.53 -11.77 -3.92
C ALA A 385 10.33 -13.31 -3.97
N GLN A 386 9.54 -13.88 -3.05
CA GLN A 386 9.21 -15.31 -3.04
C GLN A 386 8.40 -15.76 -4.26
N VAL A 387 7.63 -14.86 -4.86
CA VAL A 387 6.76 -15.17 -6.00
C VAL A 387 7.25 -14.57 -7.32
N ALA A 388 8.26 -13.69 -7.29
CA ALA A 388 8.70 -12.88 -8.42
C ALA A 388 9.11 -13.71 -9.66
N ALA A 389 9.98 -14.69 -9.49
CA ALA A 389 10.50 -15.49 -10.60
C ALA A 389 9.38 -16.29 -11.30
N ASP A 390 8.55 -16.96 -10.52
CA ASP A 390 7.53 -17.86 -11.04
C ASP A 390 6.32 -17.10 -11.60
N THR A 391 5.95 -15.93 -11.04
CA THR A 391 4.91 -15.08 -11.64
C THR A 391 5.35 -14.45 -12.95
N LEU A 392 6.66 -14.22 -13.12
CA LEU A 392 7.24 -13.69 -14.36
C LEU A 392 7.25 -14.72 -15.49
N ALA A 393 7.75 -15.93 -15.22
CA ALA A 393 8.05 -16.94 -16.23
C ALA A 393 7.20 -18.21 -16.10
N GLY A 394 6.49 -18.38 -14.99
CA GLY A 394 5.75 -19.58 -14.67
C GLY A 394 4.39 -19.69 -15.36
N PRO A 395 3.70 -20.79 -15.12
CA PRO A 395 2.38 -21.09 -15.67
C PRO A 395 1.30 -20.11 -15.14
N ASP A 396 0.29 -20.62 -14.48
CA ASP A 396 -0.78 -19.79 -13.92
C ASP A 396 -0.28 -19.00 -12.69
N PRO A 397 -0.35 -17.64 -12.71
CA PRO A 397 -0.01 -16.84 -11.52
C PRO A 397 -0.83 -17.20 -10.27
N ALA A 398 -2.04 -17.72 -10.41
CA ALA A 398 -2.87 -18.13 -9.27
C ALA A 398 -2.24 -19.30 -8.49
N GLU A 399 -1.67 -20.30 -9.17
CA GLU A 399 -0.95 -21.39 -8.53
C GLU A 399 0.28 -20.88 -7.76
N VAL A 400 1.00 -19.92 -8.34
CA VAL A 400 2.22 -19.35 -7.73
C VAL A 400 1.91 -18.65 -6.42
N ILE A 401 0.92 -17.73 -6.44
CA ILE A 401 0.61 -16.92 -5.26
C ILE A 401 -0.17 -17.71 -4.19
N GLY A 402 -0.76 -18.84 -4.54
CA GLY A 402 -1.40 -19.76 -3.60
C GLY A 402 -0.42 -20.60 -2.77
N ARG A 403 0.86 -20.67 -3.15
CA ARG A 403 1.88 -21.46 -2.44
C ARG A 403 2.14 -20.94 -1.04
N PRO A 404 2.59 -21.82 -0.11
CA PRO A 404 3.05 -21.41 1.21
C PRO A 404 4.16 -20.35 1.14
N ARG A 405 4.11 -19.40 2.08
CA ARG A 405 5.10 -18.33 2.22
C ARG A 405 5.59 -18.19 3.65
N TRP A 406 6.68 -17.48 3.81
CA TRP A 406 7.21 -17.06 5.10
C TRP A 406 7.35 -15.54 5.17
N VAL A 407 7.32 -15.00 6.38
CA VAL A 407 7.57 -13.58 6.62
C VAL A 407 8.42 -13.36 7.86
N ILE A 408 9.29 -12.34 7.81
CA ILE A 408 10.08 -11.92 8.98
C ILE A 408 9.33 -10.79 9.68
N GLY A 409 9.02 -10.99 10.96
CA GLY A 409 8.50 -9.95 11.82
C GLY A 409 7.05 -9.59 11.52
N SER A 410 6.14 -10.43 11.93
CA SER A 410 4.72 -10.13 12.00
C SER A 410 4.37 -9.62 13.41
N ARG A 411 3.58 -8.56 13.50
CA ARG A 411 3.23 -7.90 14.76
C ARG A 411 1.75 -7.70 14.96
N ASP A 412 0.97 -7.72 13.89
CA ASP A 412 -0.49 -7.53 14.01
C ASP A 412 -1.15 -8.67 14.77
N VAL A 413 -0.49 -9.83 14.79
CA VAL A 413 -0.87 -10.99 15.58
C VAL A 413 -0.04 -11.15 16.87
N GLY A 414 0.67 -10.13 17.32
CA GLY A 414 1.42 -10.14 18.57
C GLY A 414 2.83 -10.73 18.49
N TYR A 415 3.33 -11.09 17.30
CA TYR A 415 4.69 -11.58 17.13
C TYR A 415 5.74 -10.47 17.14
N ASP A 416 6.94 -10.79 17.63
CA ASP A 416 8.08 -9.89 17.58
C ASP A 416 8.59 -9.71 16.13
N GLN A 417 9.20 -8.57 15.85
CA GLN A 417 9.86 -8.29 14.58
C GLN A 417 11.02 -9.25 14.26
N TYR A 418 11.51 -9.99 15.23
CA TYR A 418 12.55 -11.01 15.09
C TYR A 418 11.99 -12.43 14.91
N THR A 419 10.71 -12.56 14.71
CA THR A 419 10.04 -13.84 14.47
C THR A 419 10.03 -14.14 12.97
N LEU A 420 10.30 -15.40 12.60
CA LEU A 420 9.99 -15.96 11.30
C LEU A 420 8.68 -16.72 11.37
N LEU A 421 7.64 -16.21 10.71
CA LEU A 421 6.38 -16.89 10.51
C LEU A 421 6.50 -17.81 9.30
N LEU A 422 6.16 -19.10 9.46
CA LEU A 422 6.18 -20.12 8.41
C LEU A 422 4.78 -20.66 8.18
N GLU A 423 4.29 -20.62 6.95
CA GLU A 423 3.13 -21.41 6.56
C GLU A 423 3.51 -22.90 6.39
N PRO A 424 2.58 -23.85 6.62
CA PRO A 424 2.87 -25.27 6.51
C PRO A 424 3.26 -25.68 5.08
N GLY A 425 4.17 -26.66 4.96
CA GLY A 425 4.66 -27.15 3.68
C GLY A 425 5.96 -26.49 3.18
N LEU A 426 6.50 -25.54 3.91
CA LEU A 426 7.80 -24.95 3.60
C LEU A 426 8.96 -25.87 4.03
N PRO A 427 10.15 -25.77 3.38
CA PRO A 427 11.31 -26.60 3.70
C PRO A 427 11.76 -26.46 5.16
N PRO A 428 12.03 -27.57 5.90
CA PRO A 428 12.52 -27.50 7.29
C PRO A 428 13.85 -26.75 7.45
N SER A 429 14.66 -26.65 6.39
CA SER A 429 15.91 -25.90 6.39
C SER A 429 15.73 -24.40 6.70
N LEU A 430 14.56 -23.83 6.42
CA LEU A 430 14.25 -22.45 6.77
C LEU A 430 14.29 -22.20 8.28
N ALA A 431 13.78 -23.14 9.08
CA ALA A 431 13.83 -23.03 10.54
C ALA A 431 15.28 -23.08 11.07
N ALA A 432 16.15 -23.92 10.47
CA ALA A 432 17.56 -23.97 10.84
C ALA A 432 18.30 -22.66 10.46
N THR A 433 18.01 -22.11 9.27
CA THR A 433 18.57 -20.82 8.85
C THR A 433 18.08 -19.69 9.77
N ALA A 434 16.81 -19.69 10.14
CA ALA A 434 16.22 -18.70 11.03
C ALA A 434 16.91 -18.67 12.40
N ALA A 435 17.16 -19.85 12.99
CA ALA A 435 17.88 -19.96 14.26
C ALA A 435 19.30 -19.35 14.17
N GLY A 436 20.00 -19.59 13.06
CA GLY A 436 21.32 -18.98 12.78
C GLY A 436 21.28 -17.46 12.62
N LEU A 437 20.12 -16.90 12.27
CA LEU A 437 19.88 -15.46 12.12
C LEU A 437 19.29 -14.79 13.38
N GLY A 438 19.15 -15.54 14.47
CA GLY A 438 18.55 -15.05 15.72
C GLY A 438 17.05 -14.74 15.59
N LEU A 439 16.32 -15.51 14.78
CA LEU A 439 14.89 -15.41 14.58
C LEU A 439 14.17 -16.53 15.32
N ASP A 440 13.17 -16.19 16.12
CA ASP A 440 12.23 -17.16 16.64
C ASP A 440 11.34 -17.69 15.52
N VAL A 441 10.96 -18.97 15.56
CA VAL A 441 10.16 -19.58 14.51
C VAL A 441 8.76 -19.87 15.02
N VAL A 442 7.76 -19.42 14.28
CA VAL A 442 6.34 -19.73 14.51
C VAL A 442 5.77 -20.34 13.24
N THR A 443 5.12 -21.49 13.35
CA THR A 443 4.43 -22.14 12.23
C THR A 443 2.93 -21.95 12.39
N THR A 444 2.25 -21.53 11.32
CA THR A 444 0.79 -21.39 11.31
C THR A 444 0.10 -22.73 11.05
N GLU A 445 -1.19 -22.83 11.34
CA GLU A 445 -1.99 -24.02 11.04
C GLU A 445 -2.35 -24.13 9.55
N GLY A 446 -2.31 -23.01 8.82
CA GLY A 446 -2.66 -22.92 7.39
C GLY A 446 -2.19 -21.61 6.78
N PRO A 447 -2.68 -21.26 5.59
CA PRO A 447 -2.44 -19.93 5.00
C PRO A 447 -2.83 -18.83 5.98
N HIS A 448 -2.01 -17.77 6.08
CA HIS A 448 -2.16 -16.74 7.09
C HIS A 448 -2.14 -15.34 6.45
N ASP A 449 -2.99 -14.43 6.93
CA ASP A 449 -3.14 -13.07 6.40
C ASP A 449 -1.79 -12.31 6.42
N ASP A 450 -0.95 -12.51 7.44
CA ASP A 450 0.37 -11.89 7.54
C ASP A 450 1.37 -12.35 6.46
N ALA A 451 1.13 -13.50 5.80
CA ALA A 451 1.90 -13.91 4.65
C ALA A 451 1.60 -13.08 3.38
N GLY A 452 0.72 -12.12 3.52
CA GLY A 452 0.41 -11.07 2.55
C GLY A 452 -0.62 -11.47 1.50
N HIS A 453 -1.25 -10.46 0.93
CA HIS A 453 -2.23 -10.63 -0.16
C HIS A 453 -1.64 -10.15 -1.47
N VAL A 454 -1.09 -11.06 -2.26
CA VAL A 454 -0.42 -10.74 -3.54
C VAL A 454 -1.44 -10.53 -4.65
N GLN A 455 -1.24 -9.49 -5.44
CA GLN A 455 -2.01 -9.18 -6.65
C GLN A 455 -1.07 -9.20 -7.86
N VAL A 456 -1.49 -9.87 -8.92
CA VAL A 456 -0.71 -10.05 -10.16
C VAL A 456 -1.55 -9.69 -11.36
N ALA A 457 -1.00 -8.89 -12.27
CA ALA A 457 -1.50 -8.74 -13.63
C ALA A 457 -0.32 -8.83 -14.62
N ARG A 458 -0.47 -9.64 -15.67
CA ARG A 458 0.61 -9.93 -16.61
C ARG A 458 0.12 -9.94 -18.06
N LEU A 459 0.90 -9.30 -18.92
CA LEU A 459 0.86 -9.50 -20.37
C LEU A 459 2.11 -10.27 -20.78
N SER A 460 1.98 -11.38 -21.50
CA SER A 460 3.11 -12.15 -22.03
C SER A 460 2.71 -12.85 -23.31
N GLY A 461 3.50 -12.73 -24.39
CA GLY A 461 3.18 -13.30 -25.70
C GLY A 461 1.80 -12.88 -26.23
N GLY A 462 1.35 -11.67 -25.94
CA GLY A 462 0.01 -11.17 -26.28
C GLY A 462 -1.14 -11.72 -25.42
N SER A 463 -0.86 -12.58 -24.45
CA SER A 463 -1.85 -13.15 -23.52
C SER A 463 -1.90 -12.36 -22.22
N LEU A 464 -3.10 -12.03 -21.76
CA LEU A 464 -3.36 -11.37 -20.48
C LEU A 464 -3.73 -12.41 -19.41
N THR A 465 -3.12 -12.31 -18.24
CA THR A 465 -3.46 -13.12 -17.07
C THR A 465 -3.51 -12.25 -15.81
N ALA A 466 -4.35 -12.60 -14.85
CA ALA A 466 -4.41 -11.92 -13.55
C ALA A 466 -4.69 -12.94 -12.45
N ALA A 467 -4.17 -12.66 -11.24
CA ALA A 467 -4.43 -13.47 -10.06
C ALA A 467 -4.52 -12.61 -8.81
N SER A 468 -5.45 -12.94 -7.92
CA SER A 468 -5.60 -12.38 -6.58
C SER A 468 -5.33 -13.46 -5.54
N ASP A 469 -4.64 -13.10 -4.48
CA ASP A 469 -4.24 -14.03 -3.41
C ASP A 469 -5.47 -14.67 -2.74
N PRO A 470 -5.47 -16.01 -2.57
CA PRO A 470 -6.58 -16.71 -1.91
C PRO A 470 -6.70 -16.41 -0.41
N ARG A 471 -5.72 -15.72 0.20
CA ARG A 471 -5.79 -15.24 1.60
C ARG A 471 -6.66 -14.00 1.75
N ALA A 472 -6.92 -13.27 0.64
CA ALA A 472 -7.80 -12.10 0.58
C ALA A 472 -9.24 -12.49 0.20
N ASP A 473 -10.18 -11.53 0.34
CA ASP A 473 -11.55 -11.64 -0.20
C ASP A 473 -11.60 -11.44 -1.73
N GLY A 474 -10.44 -11.32 -2.39
CA GLY A 474 -10.29 -10.80 -3.72
C GLY A 474 -10.55 -11.77 -4.86
N ILE A 475 -10.69 -11.20 -6.03
CA ILE A 475 -10.74 -11.91 -7.30
C ILE A 475 -9.87 -11.19 -8.35
N ALA A 476 -9.61 -11.88 -9.44
CA ALA A 476 -8.96 -11.31 -10.62
C ALA A 476 -9.75 -11.63 -11.87
N ALA A 477 -9.64 -10.78 -12.88
CA ALA A 477 -10.33 -10.96 -14.15
C ALA A 477 -9.54 -10.40 -15.33
N VAL A 478 -9.76 -10.97 -16.50
CA VAL A 478 -9.46 -10.32 -17.78
C VAL A 478 -10.75 -9.71 -18.30
N LEU A 479 -10.80 -8.40 -18.36
CA LEU A 479 -11.96 -7.57 -18.66
C LEU A 479 -12.02 -7.21 -20.13
#